data_354309e2b20199714ddb6e99a727004f
#
_entry.id   354309e2b20199714ddb6e99a727004f
#
_cell.length_a   1.000
_cell.length_b   1.000
_cell.length_c   1.000
_cell.angle_alpha   90.00
_cell.angle_beta   90.00
_cell.angle_gamma   90.00
#
_symmetry.space_group_name_H-M   'P 1'
#
loop_
_entity.id
_entity.type
_entity.pdbx_description
1 polymer ?
#
loop_
_entity_poly.entity_id
_entity_poly.type
_entity_poly.pdbx_seq_one_letter_code
_entity_poly.pdbx_strand_id
1 'polypeptide(L)'
;TKAIPKEMLPIVDKPMIQYIVDEIVAAGIKEIVLVTHSSKNAVENHFDTSYELEALLEQRVKRQLLAEVQSICPPGVTIMNVRQAQPLGLGHSILCARPIIGDNPFVVVLPDVIIDAASADPLRYNLAAMIARFQENGRSQVLAKRMAGDLSEYSVITTQDPLDTEGKISRIVDFIEKPDQPQTLNSDLMAVGR
;
A
#
# COMPACT_ATOMS: atom_id res chain seq x y z
N THR A 1 11.08 4.17 -15.73
CA THR A 1 12.26 4.11 -14.85
C THR A 1 12.98 2.79 -14.96
N LYS A 2 13.89 2.66 -15.94
CA LYS A 2 14.62 1.43 -16.16
C LYS A 2 15.61 1.13 -15.01
N ALA A 3 16.23 2.18 -14.45
CA ALA A 3 17.33 2.07 -13.49
C ALA A 3 16.87 2.10 -12.02
N ILE A 4 15.71 2.65 -11.74
CA ILE A 4 15.20 2.83 -10.39
C ILE A 4 13.76 2.29 -10.32
N PRO A 5 13.39 1.49 -9.30
CA PRO A 5 12.00 1.08 -9.08
C PRO A 5 11.07 2.30 -9.01
N LYS A 6 9.87 2.20 -9.59
CA LYS A 6 8.90 3.30 -9.55
C LYS A 6 8.53 3.71 -8.12
N GLU A 7 8.54 2.76 -7.21
CA GLU A 7 8.24 2.94 -5.79
C GLU A 7 9.27 3.81 -5.06
N MET A 8 10.48 3.95 -5.65
CA MET A 8 11.56 4.81 -5.13
C MET A 8 11.59 6.21 -5.75
N LEU A 9 10.65 6.53 -6.65
CA LEU A 9 10.53 7.89 -7.17
C LEU A 9 10.10 8.83 -6.06
N PRO A 10 10.79 9.97 -5.88
CA PRO A 10 10.44 10.93 -4.85
C PRO A 10 9.14 11.65 -5.21
N ILE A 11 8.29 11.83 -4.21
CA ILE A 11 7.13 12.71 -4.24
C ILE A 11 7.39 13.77 -3.18
N VAL A 12 7.72 14.98 -3.63
CA VAL A 12 8.21 16.08 -2.81
C VAL A 12 9.55 15.72 -2.14
N ASP A 13 9.55 15.16 -0.95
CA ASP A 13 10.74 14.91 -0.11
C ASP A 13 10.97 13.43 0.24
N LYS A 14 10.01 12.54 -0.05
CA LYS A 14 10.06 11.11 0.29
C LYS A 14 9.81 10.23 -0.93
N PRO A 15 10.39 9.03 -1.00
CA PRO A 15 10.01 8.06 -2.03
C PRO A 15 8.56 7.60 -1.85
N MET A 16 7.91 7.26 -2.95
CA MET A 16 6.50 6.81 -2.97
C MET A 16 6.22 5.72 -1.94
N ILE A 17 7.11 4.73 -1.82
CA ILE A 17 6.94 3.61 -0.90
C ILE A 17 6.87 4.06 0.57
N GLN A 18 7.53 5.17 0.93
CA GLN A 18 7.50 5.69 2.30
C GLN A 18 6.10 6.17 2.68
N TYR A 19 5.39 6.85 1.78
CA TYR A 19 4.00 7.27 2.03
C TYR A 19 3.07 6.08 2.30
N ILE A 20 3.31 4.97 1.59
CA ILE A 20 2.54 3.73 1.77
C ILE A 20 2.83 3.11 3.14
N VAL A 21 4.10 3.03 3.53
CA VAL A 21 4.48 2.50 4.84
C VAL A 21 3.98 3.41 5.96
N ASP A 22 4.07 4.73 5.81
CA ASP A 22 3.54 5.70 6.78
C ASP A 22 2.01 5.51 6.98
N GLU A 23 1.23 5.28 5.91
CA GLU A 23 -0.20 4.97 5.98
C GLU A 23 -0.46 3.66 6.73
N ILE A 24 0.28 2.60 6.40
CA ILE A 24 0.15 1.28 7.04
C ILE A 24 0.42 1.37 8.54
N VAL A 25 1.49 2.08 8.92
CA VAL A 25 1.88 2.27 10.32
C VAL A 25 0.85 3.14 11.07
N ALA A 26 0.35 4.20 10.45
CA ALA A 26 -0.69 5.04 11.01
C ALA A 26 -1.99 4.27 11.26
N ALA A 27 -2.32 3.28 10.41
CA ALA A 27 -3.46 2.38 10.61
C ALA A 27 -3.23 1.32 11.73
N GLY A 28 -2.07 1.33 12.40
CA GLY A 28 -1.76 0.48 13.55
C GLY A 28 -1.08 -0.84 13.21
N ILE A 29 -0.71 -1.07 11.95
CA ILE A 29 0.02 -2.28 11.51
C ILE A 29 1.50 -2.13 11.87
N LYS A 30 2.08 -3.19 12.45
CA LYS A 30 3.48 -3.21 12.90
C LYS A 30 4.34 -4.23 12.16
N GLU A 31 3.73 -5.16 11.46
CA GLU A 31 4.43 -6.21 10.71
C GLU A 31 4.10 -6.06 9.23
N ILE A 32 5.11 -5.80 8.42
CA ILE A 32 4.97 -5.50 7.00
C ILE A 32 5.81 -6.50 6.20
N VAL A 33 5.23 -7.12 5.21
CA VAL A 33 5.92 -8.01 4.27
C VAL A 33 6.00 -7.32 2.91
N LEU A 34 7.19 -6.93 2.50
CA LEU A 34 7.46 -6.41 1.16
C LEU A 34 7.70 -7.58 0.20
N VAL A 35 6.84 -7.72 -0.80
CA VAL A 35 7.04 -8.70 -1.85
C VAL A 35 7.75 -8.02 -3.03
N THR A 36 9.01 -8.38 -3.23
CA THR A 36 9.90 -7.72 -4.17
C THR A 36 10.44 -8.70 -5.23
N HIS A 37 11.31 -8.23 -6.11
CA HIS A 37 12.08 -9.06 -7.02
C HIS A 37 13.49 -8.48 -7.19
N SER A 38 14.38 -9.19 -7.87
CA SER A 38 15.82 -8.87 -7.95
C SER A 38 16.16 -7.45 -8.40
N SER A 39 15.29 -6.77 -9.15
CA SER A 39 15.52 -5.39 -9.60
C SER A 39 15.02 -4.32 -8.61
N LYS A 40 14.46 -4.73 -7.46
CA LYS A 40 13.88 -3.82 -6.45
C LYS A 40 14.68 -3.72 -5.15
N ASN A 41 15.96 -4.08 -5.16
CA ASN A 41 16.82 -3.99 -3.98
C ASN A 41 16.83 -2.59 -3.33
N ALA A 42 16.65 -1.53 -4.12
CA ALA A 42 16.57 -0.17 -3.58
C ALA A 42 15.38 0.04 -2.63
N VAL A 43 14.27 -0.70 -2.81
CA VAL A 43 13.13 -0.66 -1.90
C VAL A 43 13.48 -1.35 -0.58
N GLU A 44 14.14 -2.50 -0.65
CA GLU A 44 14.61 -3.23 0.52
C GLU A 44 15.62 -2.40 1.32
N ASN A 45 16.66 -1.89 0.64
CA ASN A 45 17.71 -1.07 1.24
C ASN A 45 17.20 0.24 1.86
N HIS A 46 16.09 0.77 1.38
CA HIS A 46 15.52 2.01 1.91
C HIS A 46 15.09 1.87 3.38
N PHE A 47 14.61 0.70 3.76
CA PHE A 47 14.14 0.42 5.11
C PHE A 47 15.18 -0.24 6.01
N ASP A 48 16.34 -0.61 5.45
CA ASP A 48 17.45 -1.17 6.22
C ASP A 48 18.28 -0.06 6.88
N THR A 49 18.92 -0.39 8.01
CA THR A 49 19.84 0.51 8.71
C THR A 49 21.07 0.79 7.86
N SER A 50 21.37 2.05 7.59
CA SER A 50 22.58 2.48 6.90
C SER A 50 23.66 2.88 7.91
N TYR A 51 24.39 1.90 8.45
CA TYR A 51 25.41 2.12 9.48
C TYR A 51 26.46 3.18 9.13
N GLU A 52 26.91 3.21 7.87
CA GLU A 52 27.90 4.19 7.41
C GLU A 52 27.36 5.60 7.42
N LEU A 53 26.12 5.79 6.91
CA LEU A 53 25.47 7.10 6.88
C LEU A 53 25.15 7.58 8.29
N GLU A 54 24.59 6.73 9.13
CA GLU A 54 24.23 7.09 10.50
C GLU A 54 25.46 7.45 11.32
N ALA A 55 26.54 6.64 11.25
CA ALA A 55 27.80 6.93 11.94
C ALA A 55 28.42 8.26 11.46
N LEU A 56 28.35 8.55 10.16
CA LEU A 56 28.82 9.83 9.61
C LEU A 56 28.02 11.01 10.13
N LEU A 57 26.69 10.89 10.18
CA LEU A 57 25.80 11.94 10.68
C LEU A 57 26.01 12.18 12.18
N GLU A 58 26.21 11.13 12.95
CA GLU A 58 26.52 11.20 14.37
C GLU A 58 27.87 11.89 14.60
N GLN A 59 28.92 11.48 13.91
CA GLN A 59 30.24 12.10 13.98
C GLN A 59 30.21 13.61 13.63
N ARG A 60 29.40 14.00 12.65
CA ARG A 60 29.21 15.38 12.23
C ARG A 60 28.21 16.16 13.07
N VAL A 61 27.67 15.56 14.12
CA VAL A 61 26.67 16.14 15.03
C VAL A 61 25.40 16.64 14.28
N LYS A 62 25.03 15.97 13.19
CA LYS A 62 23.84 16.26 12.38
C LYS A 62 22.59 15.55 12.96
N ARG A 63 22.22 15.90 14.19
CA ARG A 63 21.18 15.22 14.97
C ARG A 63 19.82 15.16 14.28
N GLN A 64 19.40 16.24 13.60
CA GLN A 64 18.11 16.28 12.91
C GLN A 64 18.10 15.29 11.73
N LEU A 65 19.12 15.34 10.88
CA LEU A 65 19.23 14.40 9.74
C LEU A 65 19.36 12.94 10.20
N LEU A 66 20.08 12.69 11.30
CA LEU A 66 20.16 11.36 11.88
C LEU A 66 18.78 10.86 12.33
N ALA A 67 18.01 11.71 13.01
CA ALA A 67 16.66 11.38 13.45
C ALA A 67 15.72 11.13 12.25
N GLU A 68 15.84 11.90 11.18
CA GLU A 68 15.09 11.71 9.94
C GLU A 68 15.42 10.34 9.30
N VAL A 69 16.70 9.98 9.17
CA VAL A 69 17.12 8.68 8.63
C VAL A 69 16.60 7.52 9.50
N GLN A 70 16.72 7.63 10.82
CA GLN A 70 16.25 6.60 11.75
C GLN A 70 14.73 6.49 11.83
N SER A 71 13.99 7.52 11.41
CA SER A 71 12.53 7.50 11.37
C SER A 71 11.95 6.82 10.12
N ILE A 72 12.76 6.48 9.12
CA ILE A 72 12.33 5.78 7.90
C ILE A 72 11.62 4.46 8.23
N CYS A 73 12.20 3.69 9.15
CA CYS A 73 11.54 2.54 9.76
C CYS A 73 11.21 2.86 11.22
N PRO A 74 9.95 3.17 11.56
CA PRO A 74 9.59 3.59 12.92
C PRO A 74 9.87 2.51 13.98
N PRO A 75 10.23 2.88 15.21
CA PRO A 75 10.44 1.93 16.29
C PRO A 75 9.23 1.03 16.52
N GLY A 76 9.46 -0.27 16.63
CA GLY A 76 8.42 -1.29 16.86
C GLY A 76 7.69 -1.73 15.59
N VAL A 77 8.12 -1.28 14.42
CA VAL A 77 7.70 -1.79 13.10
C VAL A 77 8.75 -2.80 12.62
N THR A 78 8.29 -3.94 12.15
CA THR A 78 9.14 -4.98 11.54
C THR A 78 8.83 -5.06 10.06
N ILE A 79 9.84 -4.91 9.22
CA ILE A 79 9.73 -5.04 7.77
C ILE A 79 10.48 -6.30 7.35
N MET A 80 9.80 -7.20 6.68
CA MET A 80 10.33 -8.46 6.16
C MET A 80 10.28 -8.45 4.63
N ASN A 81 11.28 -9.01 3.99
CA ASN A 81 11.37 -9.04 2.53
C ASN A 81 11.17 -10.47 2.01
N VAL A 82 10.29 -10.64 1.02
CA VAL A 82 10.07 -11.89 0.30
C VAL A 82 10.22 -11.65 -1.18
N ARG A 83 10.89 -12.56 -1.88
CA ARG A 83 11.06 -12.44 -3.33
C ARG A 83 10.03 -13.25 -4.09
N GLN A 84 9.37 -12.57 -5.02
CA GLN A 84 8.65 -13.21 -6.10
C GLN A 84 9.65 -13.50 -7.23
N ALA A 85 10.06 -14.75 -7.38
CA ALA A 85 11.07 -15.13 -8.37
C ALA A 85 10.59 -15.02 -9.83
N GLN A 86 9.29 -15.22 -10.05
CA GLN A 86 8.66 -15.17 -11.37
C GLN A 86 7.47 -14.21 -11.35
N PRO A 87 7.31 -13.32 -12.34
CA PRO A 87 6.26 -12.30 -12.36
C PRO A 87 4.90 -12.91 -12.81
N LEU A 88 4.31 -13.74 -11.98
CA LEU A 88 3.05 -14.45 -12.25
C LEU A 88 1.79 -13.69 -11.77
N GLY A 89 1.91 -12.37 -11.59
CA GLY A 89 0.80 -11.50 -11.21
C GLY A 89 0.62 -11.30 -9.69
N LEU A 90 -0.39 -10.51 -9.32
CA LEU A 90 -0.64 -10.06 -7.94
C LEU A 90 -0.99 -11.24 -7.01
N GLY A 91 -1.86 -12.15 -7.42
CA GLY A 91 -2.23 -13.31 -6.62
C GLY A 91 -1.02 -14.18 -6.24
N HIS A 92 -0.08 -14.38 -7.18
CA HIS A 92 1.15 -15.09 -6.91
C HIS A 92 2.06 -14.31 -5.94
N SER A 93 2.12 -12.97 -6.05
CA SER A 93 2.86 -12.14 -5.08
C SER A 93 2.35 -12.35 -3.66
N ILE A 94 1.02 -12.35 -3.49
CA ILE A 94 0.40 -12.61 -2.19
C ILE A 94 0.75 -14.01 -1.68
N LEU A 95 0.70 -15.02 -2.54
CA LEU A 95 1.09 -16.40 -2.18
C LEU A 95 2.55 -16.51 -1.74
N CYS A 96 3.46 -15.71 -2.30
CA CYS A 96 4.86 -15.68 -1.86
C CYS A 96 5.01 -15.23 -0.40
N ALA A 97 4.11 -14.39 0.10
CA ALA A 97 4.12 -13.94 1.49
C ALA A 97 3.49 -14.93 2.49
N ARG A 98 2.75 -15.94 2.00
CA ARG A 98 2.02 -16.91 2.85
C ARG A 98 2.87 -17.60 3.92
N PRO A 99 4.14 -18.01 3.66
CA PRO A 99 4.97 -18.65 4.68
C PRO A 99 5.25 -17.78 5.91
N ILE A 100 5.20 -16.44 5.74
CA ILE A 100 5.38 -15.49 6.84
C ILE A 100 4.05 -15.16 7.49
N ILE A 101 3.02 -14.87 6.69
CA ILE A 101 1.71 -14.43 7.17
C ILE A 101 0.94 -15.59 7.84
N GLY A 102 1.10 -16.82 7.34
CA GLY A 102 0.34 -17.98 7.82
C GLY A 102 -1.16 -17.81 7.58
N ASP A 103 -1.94 -18.13 8.60
CA ASP A 103 -3.41 -18.03 8.59
C ASP A 103 -3.92 -16.75 9.28
N ASN A 104 -3.03 -15.77 9.51
CA ASN A 104 -3.43 -14.50 10.10
C ASN A 104 -4.19 -13.62 9.10
N PRO A 105 -5.12 -12.78 9.58
CA PRO A 105 -5.67 -11.69 8.78
C PRO A 105 -4.56 -10.77 8.27
N PHE A 106 -4.70 -10.31 7.04
CA PHE A 106 -3.72 -9.42 6.43
C PHE A 106 -4.36 -8.39 5.51
N VAL A 107 -3.61 -7.33 5.24
CA VAL A 107 -3.97 -6.30 4.25
C VAL A 107 -3.01 -6.39 3.09
N VAL A 108 -3.53 -6.26 1.88
CA VAL A 108 -2.74 -6.05 0.67
C VAL A 108 -2.77 -4.57 0.33
N VAL A 109 -1.60 -3.95 0.22
CA VAL A 109 -1.48 -2.54 -0.14
C VAL A 109 -0.60 -2.42 -1.39
N LEU A 110 -1.15 -1.83 -2.45
CA LEU A 110 -0.43 -1.58 -3.69
C LEU A 110 0.19 -0.18 -3.67
N PRO A 111 1.47 -0.03 -4.07
CA PRO A 111 2.21 1.22 -3.90
C PRO A 111 1.93 2.28 -4.98
N ASP A 112 1.08 2.01 -5.94
CA ASP A 112 0.81 2.90 -7.09
C ASP A 112 -0.36 3.87 -6.88
N VAL A 113 -1.05 3.78 -5.75
CA VAL A 113 -2.06 4.74 -5.33
C VAL A 113 -1.68 5.31 -3.97
N ILE A 114 -1.45 6.63 -3.92
CA ILE A 114 -1.19 7.36 -2.68
C ILE A 114 -2.47 8.03 -2.23
N ILE A 115 -2.77 7.89 -0.95
CA ILE A 115 -3.89 8.58 -0.30
C ILE A 115 -3.34 9.85 0.34
N ASP A 116 -3.98 10.98 0.07
CA ASP A 116 -3.60 12.26 0.65
C ASP A 116 -3.97 12.31 2.14
N ALA A 117 -2.96 12.25 3.00
CA ALA A 117 -3.13 12.30 4.45
C ALA A 117 -3.63 13.68 4.95
N ALA A 118 -3.50 14.74 4.14
CA ALA A 118 -4.01 16.06 4.51
C ALA A 118 -5.53 16.15 4.31
N SER A 119 -6.08 15.39 3.35
CA SER A 119 -7.53 15.35 3.09
C SER A 119 -8.26 14.25 3.86
N ALA A 120 -7.55 13.22 4.33
CA ALA A 120 -8.15 12.10 5.06
C ALA A 120 -7.21 11.61 6.17
N ASP A 121 -7.59 11.82 7.43
CA ASP A 121 -6.82 11.38 8.60
C ASP A 121 -6.54 9.86 8.55
N PRO A 122 -5.27 9.44 8.37
CA PRO A 122 -4.91 8.03 8.20
C PRO A 122 -5.16 7.18 9.45
N LEU A 123 -5.34 7.80 10.63
CA LEU A 123 -5.69 7.12 11.87
C LEU A 123 -7.15 6.69 11.94
N ARG A 124 -8.01 7.23 11.07
CA ARG A 124 -9.47 7.04 11.13
C ARG A 124 -10.10 6.55 9.86
N TYR A 125 -9.56 6.94 8.71
CA TYR A 125 -10.15 6.69 7.39
C TYR A 125 -9.37 5.65 6.60
N ASN A 126 -9.91 5.28 5.47
CA ASN A 126 -9.31 4.36 4.51
C ASN A 126 -8.87 3.04 5.17
N LEU A 127 -7.58 2.75 5.24
CA LEU A 127 -7.05 1.51 5.79
C LEU A 127 -7.45 1.27 7.25
N ALA A 128 -7.38 2.29 8.09
CA ALA A 128 -7.79 2.18 9.51
C ALA A 128 -9.27 1.83 9.64
N ALA A 129 -10.15 2.45 8.83
CA ALA A 129 -11.57 2.13 8.81
C ALA A 129 -11.84 0.70 8.30
N MET A 130 -11.09 0.23 7.30
CA MET A 130 -11.20 -1.15 6.80
C MET A 130 -10.81 -2.16 7.89
N ILE A 131 -9.73 -1.91 8.62
CA ILE A 131 -9.28 -2.78 9.72
C ILE A 131 -10.34 -2.84 10.83
N ALA A 132 -10.86 -1.68 11.26
CA ALA A 132 -11.90 -1.63 12.28
C ALA A 132 -13.14 -2.45 11.88
N ARG A 133 -13.58 -2.33 10.64
CA ARG A 133 -14.71 -3.10 10.11
C ARG A 133 -14.45 -4.58 9.98
N PHE A 134 -13.22 -4.94 9.59
CA PHE A 134 -12.84 -6.34 9.56
C PHE A 134 -12.90 -6.95 10.97
N GLN A 135 -12.44 -6.23 11.98
CA GLN A 135 -12.53 -6.67 13.38
C GLN A 135 -13.97 -6.85 13.86
N GLU A 136 -14.91 -6.07 13.33
CA GLU A 136 -16.34 -6.19 13.67
C GLU A 136 -17.02 -7.38 12.98
N ASN A 137 -16.70 -7.68 11.73
CA ASN A 137 -17.50 -8.59 10.91
C ASN A 137 -16.74 -9.76 10.26
N GLY A 138 -15.39 -9.76 10.33
CA GLY A 138 -14.53 -10.80 9.77
C GLY A 138 -14.55 -10.95 8.24
N ARG A 139 -15.09 -9.97 7.51
CA ARG A 139 -15.27 -10.03 6.06
C ARG A 139 -14.15 -9.32 5.32
N SER A 140 -13.64 -9.94 4.26
CA SER A 140 -12.72 -9.29 3.33
C SER A 140 -13.35 -8.05 2.68
N GLN A 141 -12.54 -7.02 2.47
CA GLN A 141 -12.98 -5.73 1.96
C GLN A 141 -12.03 -5.24 0.86
N VAL A 142 -12.53 -4.37 0.03
CA VAL A 142 -11.76 -3.61 -0.96
C VAL A 142 -12.14 -2.14 -0.81
N LEU A 143 -11.16 -1.27 -0.79
CA LEU A 143 -11.40 0.17 -0.83
C LEU A 143 -11.76 0.57 -2.26
N ALA A 144 -12.89 1.24 -2.41
CA ALA A 144 -13.38 1.74 -3.69
C ALA A 144 -13.39 3.27 -3.71
N LYS A 145 -13.08 3.83 -4.88
CA LYS A 145 -13.19 5.27 -5.15
C LYS A 145 -14.05 5.49 -6.39
N ARG A 146 -14.91 6.49 -6.33
CA ARG A 146 -15.64 6.96 -7.51
C ARG A 146 -14.69 7.75 -8.42
N MET A 147 -14.69 7.43 -9.69
CA MET A 147 -13.85 8.09 -10.67
C MET A 147 -14.68 8.46 -11.92
N ALA A 148 -14.55 9.71 -12.36
CA ALA A 148 -15.09 10.16 -13.62
C ALA A 148 -14.08 9.93 -14.75
N GLY A 149 -14.55 9.49 -15.91
CA GLY A 149 -13.73 9.33 -17.11
C GLY A 149 -13.44 7.88 -17.48
N ASP A 150 -12.31 7.64 -18.11
CA ASP A 150 -11.94 6.32 -18.63
C ASP A 150 -11.41 5.42 -17.51
N LEU A 151 -12.03 4.28 -17.34
CA LEU A 151 -11.69 3.26 -16.35
C LEU A 151 -10.93 2.06 -16.95
N SER A 152 -10.53 2.10 -18.21
CA SER A 152 -9.87 0.98 -18.91
C SER A 152 -8.54 0.53 -18.28
N GLU A 153 -7.87 1.43 -17.56
CA GLU A 153 -6.59 1.14 -16.90
C GLU A 153 -6.74 0.69 -15.43
N TYR A 154 -7.96 0.59 -14.93
CA TYR A 154 -8.25 0.30 -13.53
C TYR A 154 -9.09 -0.96 -13.36
N SER A 155 -9.09 -1.51 -12.15
CA SER A 155 -10.05 -2.54 -11.76
C SER A 155 -11.37 -1.90 -11.42
N VAL A 156 -12.43 -2.24 -12.16
CA VAL A 156 -13.79 -1.70 -11.97
C VAL A 156 -14.60 -2.62 -11.08
N ILE A 157 -15.30 -2.03 -10.11
CA ILE A 157 -16.11 -2.74 -9.13
C ILE A 157 -17.59 -2.40 -9.36
N THR A 158 -18.44 -3.42 -9.41
CA THR A 158 -19.89 -3.25 -9.34
C THR A 158 -20.39 -3.72 -7.98
N THR A 159 -21.25 -2.92 -7.36
CA THR A 159 -21.80 -3.19 -6.03
C THR A 159 -23.31 -3.42 -6.07
N GLN A 160 -23.81 -4.20 -5.11
CA GLN A 160 -25.24 -4.50 -4.99
C GLN A 160 -26.06 -3.24 -4.73
N ASP A 161 -25.59 -2.38 -3.81
CA ASP A 161 -26.22 -1.11 -3.48
C ASP A 161 -25.32 0.05 -3.89
N PRO A 162 -25.86 1.21 -4.32
CA PRO A 162 -25.05 2.36 -4.67
C PRO A 162 -24.18 2.85 -3.49
N LEU A 163 -22.92 3.18 -3.76
CA LEU A 163 -22.02 3.83 -2.81
C LEU A 163 -22.10 5.36 -2.98
N ASP A 164 -23.21 5.96 -2.56
CA ASP A 164 -23.55 7.38 -2.76
C ASP A 164 -22.97 8.32 -1.72
N THR A 165 -22.48 7.77 -0.61
CA THR A 165 -21.87 8.52 0.49
C THR A 165 -20.54 7.89 0.91
N GLU A 166 -19.61 8.73 1.39
CA GLU A 166 -18.35 8.25 1.94
C GLU A 166 -18.57 7.31 3.11
N GLY A 167 -17.75 6.28 3.17
CA GLY A 167 -17.81 5.29 4.22
C GLY A 167 -18.94 4.28 4.10
N LYS A 168 -19.82 4.37 3.10
CA LYS A 168 -20.87 3.38 2.84
C LYS A 168 -20.25 2.05 2.41
N ILE A 169 -20.89 0.96 2.79
CA ILE A 169 -20.47 -0.39 2.45
C ILE A 169 -21.54 -1.04 1.61
N SER A 170 -21.13 -1.78 0.60
CA SER A 170 -22.00 -2.66 -0.17
C SER A 170 -21.28 -3.94 -0.57
N ARG A 171 -22.03 -4.96 -0.88
CA ARG A 171 -21.50 -6.22 -1.41
C ARG A 171 -20.99 -6.00 -2.83
N ILE A 172 -19.77 -6.47 -3.12
CA ILE A 172 -19.26 -6.54 -4.48
C ILE A 172 -19.98 -7.68 -5.21
N VAL A 173 -20.55 -7.36 -6.35
CA VAL A 173 -21.22 -8.34 -7.23
C VAL A 173 -20.39 -8.67 -8.45
N ASP A 174 -19.52 -7.73 -8.87
CA ASP A 174 -18.59 -7.97 -9.97
C ASP A 174 -17.29 -7.19 -9.77
N PHE A 175 -16.19 -7.73 -10.29
CA PHE A 175 -14.85 -7.16 -10.22
C PHE A 175 -14.08 -7.48 -11.50
N ILE A 176 -13.87 -6.47 -12.34
CA ILE A 176 -13.25 -6.64 -13.66
C ILE A 176 -11.96 -5.84 -13.72
N GLU A 177 -10.86 -6.54 -13.92
CA GLU A 177 -9.53 -5.94 -14.12
C GLU A 177 -9.41 -5.40 -15.54
N LYS A 178 -9.12 -4.12 -15.69
CA LYS A 178 -8.84 -3.42 -16.95
C LYS A 178 -9.81 -3.80 -18.07
N PRO A 179 -11.10 -3.43 -17.95
CA PRO A 179 -12.10 -3.81 -18.93
C PRO A 179 -11.83 -3.17 -20.28
N ASP A 180 -11.96 -3.92 -21.37
CA ASP A 180 -11.81 -3.41 -22.74
C ASP A 180 -12.86 -2.34 -23.08
N GLN A 181 -14.04 -2.43 -22.49
CA GLN A 181 -15.16 -1.52 -22.71
C GLN A 181 -15.76 -1.05 -21.38
N PRO A 182 -15.08 -0.19 -20.60
CA PRO A 182 -15.54 0.23 -19.27
C PRO A 182 -16.88 0.96 -19.31
N GLN A 183 -17.22 1.63 -20.42
CA GLN A 183 -18.50 2.33 -20.62
C GLN A 183 -19.71 1.39 -20.67
N THR A 184 -19.53 0.11 -20.89
CA THR A 184 -20.61 -0.89 -20.82
C THR A 184 -20.90 -1.36 -19.41
N LEU A 185 -19.97 -1.09 -18.48
CA LEU A 185 -20.13 -1.39 -17.07
C LEU A 185 -20.95 -0.28 -16.41
N ASN A 186 -22.02 -0.65 -15.77
CA ASN A 186 -22.89 0.30 -15.08
C ASN A 186 -22.28 0.69 -13.71
N SER A 187 -21.00 1.08 -13.70
CA SER A 187 -20.26 1.46 -12.51
C SER A 187 -19.17 2.47 -12.82
N ASP A 188 -18.99 3.43 -11.93
CA ASP A 188 -17.93 4.43 -11.89
C ASP A 188 -16.95 4.21 -10.71
N LEU A 189 -16.99 3.01 -10.11
CA LEU A 189 -16.17 2.65 -8.97
C LEU A 189 -14.91 1.91 -9.39
N MET A 190 -13.75 2.41 -8.96
CA MET A 190 -12.46 1.73 -9.11
C MET A 190 -11.95 1.17 -7.79
N ALA A 191 -11.24 0.05 -7.82
CA ALA A 191 -10.48 -0.47 -6.68
C ALA A 191 -9.23 0.38 -6.44
N VAL A 192 -8.96 0.72 -5.18
CA VAL A 192 -7.85 1.62 -4.79
C VAL A 192 -6.59 0.86 -4.39
N GLY A 193 -6.54 -0.45 -4.52
CA GLY A 193 -5.38 -1.24 -4.12
C GLY A 193 -5.16 -1.30 -2.60
N ARG A 194 -6.24 -1.25 -1.86
CA ARG A 194 -6.33 -1.51 -0.41
C ARG A 194 -7.37 -2.59 -0.17
#